data_c058c984e1228614f4f6fe02d12d5707
#
_entry.id   c058c984e1228614f4f6fe02d12d5707
#
_cell.length_a   1.000
_cell.length_b   1.000
_cell.length_c   1.000
_cell.angle_alpha   90.00
_cell.angle_beta   90.00
_cell.angle_gamma   90.00
#
_symmetry.space_group_name_H-M   'P 1'
#
loop_
_entity.id
_entity.type
_entity.pdbx_description
1 polymer ?
#
loop_
_entity_poly.entity_id
_entity_poly.type
_entity_poly.pdbx_seq_one_letter_code
_entity_poly.pdbx_strand_id
1 'polypeptide(L)'
;CSVGWKEIRAAASHYFRIEESVAADGVRVLSSPLENDPRVLSGESGAAGFGTAFELLFHKAQYQEEISSLGLNSESVLLFFNTEGVTDRKNFLKIVWEGAFAEKV
;
A
#
# COMPACT_ATOMS: atom_id res chain seq x y z
N CYS A 1 15.21 10.14 3.62
CA CYS A 1 16.01 11.09 2.85
C CYS A 1 15.57 12.52 3.12
N SER A 2 16.52 13.39 3.47
CA SER A 2 16.22 14.79 3.78
C SER A 2 16.04 15.65 2.53
N VAL A 3 16.54 15.20 1.39
CA VAL A 3 16.35 15.88 0.10
C VAL A 3 14.89 15.71 -0.32
N GLY A 4 14.22 16.79 -0.61
CA GLY A 4 12.80 16.77 -0.97
C GLY A 4 11.84 16.80 0.21
N TRP A 5 12.32 16.69 1.47
CA TRP A 5 11.43 16.72 2.63
C TRP A 5 10.64 18.04 2.72
N LYS A 6 11.28 19.14 2.38
CA LYS A 6 10.64 20.45 2.41
C LYS A 6 9.43 20.50 1.45
N GLU A 7 9.59 19.93 0.27
CA GLU A 7 8.55 19.88 -0.75
C GLU A 7 7.42 18.94 -0.33
N ILE A 8 7.76 17.78 0.18
CA ILE A 8 6.78 16.80 0.69
C ILE A 8 5.98 17.43 1.84
N ARG A 9 6.68 18.05 2.77
CA ARG A 9 6.06 18.68 3.94
C ARG A 9 5.09 19.79 3.54
N ALA A 10 5.41 20.53 2.50
CA ALA A 10 4.57 21.62 2.00
C ALA A 10 3.34 21.12 1.24
N ALA A 11 3.48 20.00 0.50
CA ALA A 11 2.46 19.48 -0.40
C ALA A 11 1.53 18.44 0.25
N ALA A 12 2.05 17.62 1.15
CA ALA A 12 1.29 16.53 1.73
C ALA A 12 0.27 17.04 2.75
N SER A 13 -0.94 16.51 2.69
CA SER A 13 -2.02 16.85 3.64
C SER A 13 -2.16 15.79 4.73
N HIS A 14 -1.81 14.56 4.44
CA HIS A 14 -1.95 13.45 5.37
C HIS A 14 -0.69 12.58 5.35
N TYR A 15 -0.35 12.02 6.51
CA TYR A 15 0.78 11.12 6.68
C TYR A 15 0.30 9.86 7.37
N PHE A 16 0.76 8.72 6.91
CA PHE A 16 0.40 7.43 7.49
C PHE A 16 1.63 6.70 8.00
N ARG A 17 1.47 6.09 9.15
CA ARG A 17 2.43 5.16 9.71
C ARG A 17 1.79 3.79 9.64
N ILE A 18 2.43 2.86 8.96
CA ILE A 18 1.87 1.54 8.73
C ILE A 18 2.78 0.44 9.28
N GLU A 19 2.18 -0.71 9.58
CA GLU A 19 2.91 -1.91 9.95
C GLU A 19 3.38 -2.63 8.69
N GLU A 20 4.37 -3.51 8.84
CA GLU A 20 4.89 -4.30 7.72
C GLU A 20 3.82 -5.16 7.07
N SER A 21 2.86 -5.66 7.84
CA SER A 21 1.75 -6.46 7.31
C SER A 21 0.95 -5.70 6.25
N VAL A 22 0.79 -4.40 6.41
CA VAL A 22 0.04 -3.56 5.46
C VAL A 22 0.78 -3.47 4.13
N ALA A 23 2.08 -3.22 4.17
CA ALA A 23 2.90 -3.17 2.96
C ALA A 23 2.97 -4.54 2.28
N ALA A 24 3.10 -5.60 3.07
CA ALA A 24 3.12 -6.97 2.56
C ALA A 24 1.81 -7.36 1.89
N ASP A 25 0.68 -6.94 2.45
CA ASP A 25 -0.63 -7.14 1.81
C ASP A 25 -0.70 -6.42 0.47
N GLY A 26 -0.14 -5.22 0.39
CA GLY A 26 -0.04 -4.50 -0.87
C GLY A 26 0.75 -5.27 -1.92
N VAL A 27 1.87 -5.85 -1.54
CA VAL A 27 2.67 -6.69 -2.44
C VAL A 27 1.85 -7.88 -2.95
N ARG A 28 1.13 -8.56 -2.05
CA ARG A 28 0.32 -9.73 -2.40
C ARG A 28 -0.81 -9.39 -3.36
N VAL A 29 -1.55 -8.34 -3.05
CA VAL A 29 -2.72 -7.96 -3.85
C VAL A 29 -2.28 -7.51 -5.24
N LEU A 30 -1.21 -6.72 -5.33
CA LEU A 30 -0.69 -6.27 -6.62
C LEU A 30 -0.17 -7.43 -7.47
N SER A 31 0.44 -8.44 -6.84
CA SER A 31 1.01 -9.59 -7.57
C SER A 31 -0.04 -10.64 -7.93
N SER A 32 -1.20 -10.60 -7.30
CA SER A 32 -2.28 -11.59 -7.51
C SER A 32 -3.62 -10.88 -7.67
N PRO A 33 -3.80 -10.15 -8.77
CA PRO A 33 -5.00 -9.35 -8.99
C PRO A 33 -6.24 -10.21 -9.23
N LEU A 34 -7.40 -9.59 -9.07
CA LEU A 34 -8.67 -10.22 -9.36
C LEU A 34 -8.98 -10.10 -10.85
N GLU A 35 -9.55 -11.18 -11.39
CA GLU A 35 -10.07 -11.22 -12.76
C GLU A 35 -9.08 -10.69 -13.81
N ASN A 36 -9.42 -9.59 -14.47
CA ASN A 36 -8.67 -9.04 -15.59
C ASN A 36 -7.77 -7.87 -15.19
N ASP A 37 -7.65 -7.61 -13.90
CA ASP A 37 -6.77 -6.53 -13.45
C ASP A 37 -5.31 -6.88 -13.75
N PRO A 38 -4.49 -5.91 -14.14
CA PRO A 38 -3.09 -6.17 -14.45
C PRO A 38 -2.31 -6.55 -13.20
N ARG A 39 -1.38 -7.49 -13.39
CA ARG A 39 -0.47 -7.89 -12.33
C ARG A 39 0.65 -6.86 -12.21
N VAL A 40 0.89 -6.38 -11.01
CA VAL A 40 1.97 -5.43 -10.74
C VAL A 40 2.94 -6.03 -9.74
N LEU A 41 4.20 -6.12 -10.11
CA LEU A 41 5.25 -6.62 -9.24
C LEU A 41 5.94 -5.44 -8.56
N SER A 42 5.90 -5.42 -7.25
CA SER A 42 6.46 -4.36 -6.44
C SER A 42 7.14 -4.91 -5.19
N GLY A 43 8.21 -4.26 -4.76
CA GLY A 43 8.76 -4.48 -3.44
C GLY A 43 7.89 -3.80 -2.39
N GLU A 44 8.19 -4.03 -1.11
CA GLU A 44 7.39 -3.50 -0.01
C GLU A 44 7.31 -1.97 -0.03
N SER A 45 8.42 -1.29 -0.28
CA SER A 45 8.44 0.17 -0.33
C SER A 45 7.54 0.73 -1.43
N GLY A 46 7.56 0.11 -2.61
CA GLY A 46 6.73 0.52 -3.72
C GLY A 46 5.25 0.22 -3.51
N ALA A 47 4.93 -0.78 -2.71
CA ALA A 47 3.55 -1.21 -2.45
C ALA A 47 2.94 -0.57 -1.20
N ALA A 48 3.71 0.18 -0.41
CA ALA A 48 3.23 0.71 0.87
C ALA A 48 2.02 1.63 0.72
N GLY A 49 2.03 2.53 -0.25
CA GLY A 49 0.91 3.44 -0.49
C GLY A 49 -0.35 2.70 -0.90
N PHE A 50 -0.22 1.77 -1.84
CA PHE A 50 -1.35 0.93 -2.26
C PHE A 50 -1.85 0.08 -1.10
N GLY A 51 -0.95 -0.53 -0.33
CA GLY A 51 -1.31 -1.33 0.83
C GLY A 51 -2.10 -0.54 1.85
N THR A 52 -1.71 0.72 2.09
CA THR A 52 -2.44 1.62 2.99
C THR A 52 -3.86 1.84 2.52
N ALA A 53 -4.05 2.16 1.24
CA ALA A 53 -5.38 2.36 0.68
C ALA A 53 -6.21 1.08 0.74
N PHE A 54 -5.60 -0.05 0.43
CA PHE A 54 -6.26 -1.36 0.51
C PHE A 54 -6.74 -1.64 1.94
N GLU A 55 -5.88 -1.40 2.94
CA GLU A 55 -6.23 -1.60 4.35
C GLU A 55 -7.43 -0.74 4.76
N LEU A 56 -7.39 0.55 4.41
CA LEU A 56 -8.48 1.47 4.74
C LEU A 56 -9.79 1.05 4.10
N LEU A 57 -9.77 0.69 2.83
CA LEU A 57 -10.99 0.41 2.08
C LEU A 57 -11.51 -1.00 2.29
N PHE A 58 -10.63 -1.96 2.55
CA PHE A 58 -11.03 -3.32 2.86
C PHE A 58 -11.68 -3.41 4.25
N HIS A 59 -11.24 -2.57 5.19
CA HIS A 59 -11.78 -2.50 6.54
C HIS A 59 -12.51 -1.18 6.79
N LYS A 60 -13.38 -0.79 5.89
CA LYS A 60 -14.09 0.49 5.92
C LYS A 60 -14.74 0.82 7.26
N ALA A 61 -15.35 -0.17 7.89
CA ALA A 61 -16.05 0.04 9.16
C ALA A 61 -15.11 0.50 10.28
N GLN A 62 -13.86 0.01 10.23
CA GLN A 62 -12.84 0.35 11.21
C GLN A 62 -12.23 1.74 10.98
N TYR A 63 -12.17 2.18 9.71
CA TYR A 63 -11.43 3.37 9.31
C TYR A 63 -12.32 4.49 8.77
N GLN A 64 -13.53 4.61 9.27
CA GLN A 64 -14.49 5.62 8.78
C GLN A 64 -13.99 7.05 8.95
N GLU A 65 -13.34 7.35 10.06
CA GLU A 65 -12.82 8.69 10.32
C GLU A 65 -11.69 9.04 9.33
N GLU A 66 -10.79 8.11 9.09
CA GLU A 66 -9.67 8.28 8.17
C GLU A 66 -10.18 8.46 6.74
N ILE A 67 -11.12 7.63 6.32
CA ILE A 67 -11.71 7.70 4.98
C ILE A 67 -12.43 9.04 4.79
N SER A 68 -13.17 9.48 5.78
CA SER A 68 -13.84 10.77 5.75
C SER A 68 -12.86 11.94 5.69
N SER A 69 -11.80 11.87 6.50
CA SER A 69 -10.77 12.91 6.53
C SER A 69 -10.06 13.04 5.19
N LEU A 70 -9.84 11.91 4.50
CA LEU A 70 -9.23 11.90 3.16
C LEU A 70 -10.21 12.31 2.06
N GLY A 71 -11.49 12.36 2.35
CA GLY A 71 -12.51 12.69 1.36
C GLY A 71 -12.74 11.60 0.33
N LEU A 72 -12.47 10.34 0.67
CA LEU A 72 -12.62 9.22 -0.25
C LEU A 72 -14.09 8.82 -0.41
N ASN A 73 -14.50 8.59 -1.66
CA ASN A 73 -15.83 8.13 -2.00
C ASN A 73 -15.78 7.28 -3.27
N SER A 74 -16.94 6.82 -3.73
CA SER A 74 -17.01 5.93 -4.89
C SER A 74 -16.51 6.53 -6.20
N GLU A 75 -16.34 7.84 -6.27
CA GLU A 75 -15.84 8.53 -7.45
C GLU A 75 -14.37 8.92 -7.33
N SER A 76 -13.73 8.57 -6.21
CA SER A 76 -12.33 8.89 -5.99
C SER A 76 -11.42 8.11 -6.95
N VAL A 77 -10.38 8.80 -7.42
CA VAL A 77 -9.31 8.19 -8.21
C VAL A 77 -8.03 8.27 -7.39
N LEU A 78 -7.39 7.12 -7.19
CA LEU A 78 -6.18 7.02 -6.39
C LEU A 78 -4.98 6.76 -7.29
N LEU A 79 -3.97 7.61 -7.17
CA LEU A 79 -2.72 7.45 -7.90
C LEU A 79 -1.62 6.98 -6.97
N PHE A 80 -0.94 5.92 -7.36
CA PHE A 80 0.20 5.37 -6.61
C PHE A 80 1.44 5.34 -7.49
N PHE A 81 2.58 5.59 -6.88
CA PHE A 81 3.86 5.48 -7.56
C PHE A 81 4.57 4.22 -7.08
N ASN A 82 4.76 3.27 -7.97
CA ASN A 82 5.56 2.09 -7.69
C ASN A 82 7.03 2.46 -7.89
N THR A 83 7.65 2.92 -6.83
CA THR A 83 9.02 3.42 -6.85
C THR A 83 10.07 2.33 -6.80
N GLU A 84 9.65 1.08 -6.56
CA GLU A 84 10.57 -0.04 -6.40
C GLU A 84 9.96 -1.31 -6.97
N GLY A 85 10.65 -1.88 -7.94
CA GLY A 85 10.30 -3.20 -8.43
C GLY A 85 10.75 -4.28 -7.46
N VAL A 86 10.69 -5.54 -7.89
CA VAL A 86 11.14 -6.67 -7.07
C VAL A 86 12.66 -6.75 -7.14
N THR A 87 13.35 -6.00 -6.28
CA THR A 87 14.80 -5.99 -6.17
C THR A 87 15.31 -7.07 -5.22
N ASP A 88 14.54 -7.38 -4.19
CA ASP A 88 14.80 -8.48 -3.26
C ASP A 88 13.82 -9.62 -3.54
N ARG A 89 14.18 -10.45 -4.51
CA ARG A 89 13.33 -11.55 -4.94
C ARG A 89 13.07 -12.56 -3.82
N LYS A 90 14.05 -12.79 -2.97
CA LYS A 90 13.94 -13.73 -1.86
C LYS A 90 12.88 -13.25 -0.86
N ASN A 91 12.89 -11.97 -0.52
CA ASN A 91 11.91 -11.38 0.37
C ASN A 91 10.52 -11.36 -0.27
N PHE A 92 10.44 -11.05 -1.56
CA PHE A 92 9.19 -11.09 -2.32
C PHE A 92 8.54 -12.49 -2.25
N LEU A 93 9.33 -13.55 -2.46
CA LEU A 93 8.82 -14.91 -2.38
C LEU A 93 8.39 -15.28 -0.96
N LYS A 94 9.07 -14.80 0.06
CA LYS A 94 8.64 -15.00 1.45
C LYS A 94 7.26 -14.40 1.69
N ILE A 95 7.02 -13.21 1.18
CA ILE A 95 5.74 -12.53 1.33
C ILE A 95 4.63 -13.25 0.57
N VAL A 96 4.86 -13.48 -0.71
CA VAL A 96 3.83 -13.99 -1.62
C VAL A 96 3.57 -15.48 -1.42
N TRP A 97 4.62 -16.28 -1.28
CA TRP A 97 4.49 -17.74 -1.19
C TRP A 97 4.45 -18.27 0.24
N GLU A 98 5.20 -17.67 1.14
CA GLU A 98 5.32 -18.18 2.51
C GLU A 98 4.46 -17.41 3.52
N GLY A 99 3.77 -16.37 3.09
CA GLY A 99 2.88 -15.60 3.95
C GLY A 99 3.58 -14.77 5.02
N ALA A 100 4.85 -14.39 4.78
CA ALA A 100 5.59 -13.57 5.73
C ALA A 100 4.88 -12.23 5.97
N PHE A 101 4.91 -11.76 7.21
CA PHE A 101 4.26 -10.53 7.65
C PHE A 101 2.74 -10.54 7.48
N ALA A 102 2.13 -11.71 7.39
CA ALA A 102 0.68 -11.81 7.37
C ALA A 102 0.11 -11.38 8.73
N GLU A 103 -1.04 -10.71 8.69
CA GLU A 103 -1.73 -10.31 9.90
C GLU A 103 -2.19 -11.54 10.66
N LYS A 104 -1.94 -11.56 11.97
CA LYS A 104 -2.40 -12.65 12.81
C LYS A 104 -3.89 -12.47 13.11
N VAL A 105 -4.62 -13.53 12.88
CA VAL A 105 -6.06 -13.56 13.17
C VAL A 105 -6.30 -13.74 14.66
#